data_c89da925cc78fa5d3079dc1381dbc929
#
_entry.id   c89da925cc78fa5d3079dc1381dbc929
#
_cell.length_a   1.000
_cell.length_b   1.000
_cell.length_c   1.000
_cell.angle_alpha   90.00
_cell.angle_beta   90.00
_cell.angle_gamma   90.00
#
_symmetry.space_group_name_H-M   'P 1'
#
loop_
_entity.id
_entity.type
_entity.pdbx_description
1 polymer ?
#
loop_
_entity_poly.entity_id
_entity_poly.type
_entity_poly.pdbx_seq_one_letter_code
_entity_poly.pdbx_strand_id
1 'polypeptide(L)'
;MQELKQSYVKTFAKDDLELSTKDLSVLYGGKVQKLFDASLQFKKNNITALIGASGSGKSTFLRSLNRMNDRVATVNGEIWFHGLDVNKPNINVYELRKNIGMVFQRPNPFPKSIRENIVYALKADGQTNKAELDKIVEESLRAAALWDEVKDKLDKSALALSGGQQQRLCIARALAVKPEVLLLDEPASALDPVSTSKLEDTLKQLRSKYTMIMVTHNMQQASRISDYTAFFHLGHVIEYNATADIFTNPKGKITEEYIQGSFG
;
A
#
# COMPACT_ATOMS: atom_id res chain seq x y z
N MET A 1 22.95 -19.23 4.16
CA MET A 1 22.35 -19.22 2.79
C MET A 1 21.28 -20.29 2.57
N GLN A 2 21.28 -21.42 3.26
CA GLN A 2 20.24 -22.46 3.11
C GLN A 2 18.90 -22.07 3.75
N GLU A 3 18.87 -21.31 4.85
CA GLU A 3 17.64 -20.85 5.52
C GLU A 3 16.85 -19.80 4.73
N LEU A 4 17.49 -19.00 3.86
CA LEU A 4 16.81 -18.00 3.03
C LEU A 4 15.97 -18.61 1.88
N LYS A 5 16.09 -19.91 1.61
CA LYS A 5 15.34 -20.63 0.56
C LYS A 5 14.02 -21.26 1.05
N GLN A 6 13.79 -21.32 2.36
CA GLN A 6 12.54 -21.86 2.91
C GLN A 6 11.54 -20.73 3.12
N SER A 7 10.72 -20.46 2.14
CA SER A 7 9.60 -19.54 2.29
C SER A 7 8.31 -20.31 2.58
N TYR A 8 7.65 -19.96 3.68
CA TYR A 8 6.32 -20.45 4.02
C TYR A 8 5.30 -19.43 3.51
N VAL A 9 4.80 -19.64 2.29
CA VAL A 9 3.91 -18.71 1.62
C VAL A 9 2.53 -19.30 1.51
N LYS A 10 1.55 -18.65 2.15
CA LYS A 10 0.13 -18.99 2.05
C LYS A 10 -0.40 -18.70 0.66
N THR A 11 -1.19 -19.61 0.13
CA THR A 11 -1.90 -19.46 -1.14
C THR A 11 -3.40 -19.42 -0.93
N PHE A 12 -4.13 -18.87 -1.91
CA PHE A 12 -5.57 -18.69 -1.88
C PHE A 12 -6.20 -19.27 -3.16
N ALA A 13 -7.52 -19.50 -3.13
CA ALA A 13 -8.27 -19.85 -4.31
C ALA A 13 -8.24 -18.70 -5.33
N LYS A 14 -8.20 -19.00 -6.62
CA LYS A 14 -8.04 -18.00 -7.69
C LYS A 14 -9.14 -16.92 -7.65
N ASP A 15 -10.37 -17.29 -7.35
CA ASP A 15 -11.51 -16.37 -7.31
C ASP A 15 -11.47 -15.40 -6.13
N ASP A 16 -10.71 -15.73 -5.10
CA ASP A 16 -10.47 -14.89 -3.92
C ASP A 16 -9.36 -13.85 -4.13
N LEU A 17 -8.59 -13.95 -5.24
CA LEU A 17 -7.44 -13.09 -5.47
C LEU A 17 -7.83 -11.77 -6.13
N GLU A 18 -7.23 -10.69 -5.65
CA GLU A 18 -7.23 -9.40 -6.31
C GLU A 18 -5.98 -9.18 -7.12
N LEU A 19 -4.83 -9.47 -6.52
CA LEU A 19 -3.52 -9.24 -7.12
C LEU A 19 -2.58 -10.36 -6.70
N SER A 20 -1.66 -10.76 -7.58
CA SER A 20 -0.60 -11.70 -7.24
C SER A 20 0.70 -11.40 -7.98
N THR A 21 1.81 -11.87 -7.42
CA THR A 21 3.13 -11.82 -8.07
C THR A 21 3.69 -13.23 -8.23
N LYS A 22 4.51 -13.40 -9.27
CA LYS A 22 5.25 -14.64 -9.49
C LYS A 22 6.68 -14.30 -9.87
N ASP A 23 7.62 -14.81 -9.08
CA ASP A 23 9.07 -14.69 -9.26
C ASP A 23 9.53 -13.24 -9.46
N LEU A 24 8.89 -12.31 -8.73
CA LEU A 24 9.14 -10.88 -8.87
C LEU A 24 10.51 -10.52 -8.30
N SER A 25 11.38 -10.03 -9.16
CA SER A 25 12.74 -9.61 -8.83
C SER A 25 13.00 -8.19 -9.28
N VAL A 26 13.76 -7.41 -8.50
CA VAL A 26 14.03 -5.99 -8.79
C VAL A 26 15.52 -5.69 -8.70
N LEU A 27 16.05 -5.10 -9.78
CA LEU A 27 17.46 -4.78 -9.97
C LEU A 27 17.62 -3.27 -10.24
N TYR A 28 18.28 -2.56 -9.34
CA TYR A 28 18.57 -1.13 -9.49
C TYR A 28 19.88 -0.89 -10.25
N GLY A 29 19.83 0.05 -11.22
CA GLY A 29 21.02 0.42 -12.01
C GLY A 29 21.67 -0.75 -12.73
N GLY A 30 20.96 -1.85 -12.98
CA GLY A 30 21.47 -3.05 -13.63
C GLY A 30 22.47 -3.86 -12.79
N LYS A 31 22.70 -3.50 -11.52
CA LYS A 31 23.78 -4.10 -10.71
C LYS A 31 23.36 -4.53 -9.31
N VAL A 32 22.45 -3.81 -8.67
CA VAL A 32 22.11 -4.03 -7.26
C VAL A 32 20.71 -4.66 -7.16
N GLN A 33 20.67 -5.97 -6.95
CA GLN A 33 19.41 -6.67 -6.72
C GLN A 33 18.91 -6.39 -5.30
N LYS A 34 17.65 -5.96 -5.18
CA LYS A 34 17.00 -5.59 -3.92
C LYS A 34 15.79 -6.45 -3.59
N LEU A 35 15.31 -7.22 -4.55
CA LEU A 35 14.23 -8.19 -4.38
C LEU A 35 14.53 -9.44 -5.18
N PHE A 36 14.27 -10.60 -4.60
CA PHE A 36 14.57 -11.91 -5.16
C PHE A 36 13.32 -12.77 -5.19
N ASP A 37 12.83 -13.12 -6.39
CA ASP A 37 11.81 -14.13 -6.70
C ASP A 37 10.57 -14.11 -5.77
N ALA A 38 10.07 -12.90 -5.44
CA ALA A 38 8.95 -12.73 -4.54
C ALA A 38 7.64 -13.15 -5.21
N SER A 39 7.03 -14.23 -4.72
CA SER A 39 5.75 -14.76 -5.18
C SER A 39 4.74 -14.68 -4.05
N LEU A 40 3.78 -13.73 -4.15
CA LEU A 40 2.76 -13.47 -3.15
C LEU A 40 1.38 -13.39 -3.80
N GLN A 41 0.35 -13.72 -3.03
CA GLN A 41 -1.05 -13.63 -3.42
C GLN A 41 -1.81 -12.74 -2.45
N PHE A 42 -2.57 -11.78 -2.94
CA PHE A 42 -3.33 -10.83 -2.12
C PHE A 42 -4.82 -11.08 -2.28
N LYS A 43 -5.46 -11.41 -1.15
CA LYS A 43 -6.87 -11.70 -1.10
C LYS A 43 -7.70 -10.41 -1.19
N LYS A 44 -8.82 -10.46 -1.93
CA LYS A 44 -9.78 -9.35 -2.06
C LYS A 44 -10.26 -8.85 -0.71
N ASN A 45 -10.41 -7.52 -0.58
CA ASN A 45 -10.99 -6.88 0.60
C ASN A 45 -10.31 -7.29 1.91
N ASN A 46 -8.99 -7.41 1.90
CA ASN A 46 -8.17 -7.70 3.07
C ASN A 46 -7.01 -6.71 3.17
N ILE A 47 -6.50 -6.55 4.37
CA ILE A 47 -5.28 -5.79 4.64
C ILE A 47 -4.12 -6.78 4.75
N THR A 48 -3.11 -6.64 3.90
CA THR A 48 -1.84 -7.37 4.03
C THR A 48 -0.74 -6.43 4.48
N ALA A 49 -0.11 -6.71 5.62
CA ALA A 49 1.08 -6.00 6.07
C ALA A 49 2.35 -6.64 5.52
N LEU A 50 3.29 -5.80 5.06
CA LEU A 50 4.65 -6.19 4.71
C LEU A 50 5.58 -5.69 5.82
N ILE A 51 6.20 -6.61 6.58
CA ILE A 51 7.08 -6.30 7.71
C ILE A 51 8.51 -6.79 7.44
N GLY A 52 9.47 -6.30 8.20
CA GLY A 52 10.89 -6.64 8.08
C GLY A 52 11.79 -5.44 8.33
N ALA A 53 13.08 -5.66 8.49
CA ALA A 53 14.08 -4.62 8.74
C ALA A 53 14.13 -3.57 7.61
N SER A 54 14.70 -2.39 7.92
CA SER A 54 14.95 -1.38 6.89
C SER A 54 15.84 -1.94 5.78
N GLY A 55 15.52 -1.64 4.52
CA GLY A 55 16.27 -2.15 3.36
C GLY A 55 15.97 -3.60 2.97
N SER A 56 15.03 -4.30 3.63
CA SER A 56 14.68 -5.70 3.30
C SER A 56 13.89 -5.89 2.00
N GLY A 57 13.59 -4.83 1.25
CA GLY A 57 12.94 -4.93 -0.06
C GLY A 57 11.43 -4.61 -0.08
N LYS A 58 10.77 -4.36 1.08
CA LYS A 58 9.31 -4.12 1.20
C LYS A 58 8.77 -3.02 0.28
N SER A 59 9.32 -1.81 0.41
CA SER A 59 8.87 -0.66 -0.42
C SER A 59 9.25 -0.85 -1.89
N THR A 60 10.35 -1.56 -2.18
CA THR A 60 10.70 -1.96 -3.54
C THR A 60 9.64 -2.91 -4.12
N PHE A 61 9.24 -3.92 -3.37
CA PHE A 61 8.16 -4.81 -3.75
C PHE A 61 6.84 -4.03 -3.94
N LEU A 62 6.42 -3.25 -2.93
CA LEU A 62 5.17 -2.49 -2.97
C LEU A 62 5.08 -1.58 -4.21
N ARG A 63 6.14 -0.82 -4.49
CA ARG A 63 6.20 0.11 -5.62
C ARG A 63 6.25 -0.59 -6.99
N SER A 64 6.64 -1.85 -7.04
CA SER A 64 6.59 -2.63 -8.28
C SER A 64 5.15 -2.96 -8.70
N LEU A 65 4.24 -3.16 -7.73
CA LEU A 65 2.86 -3.59 -7.98
C LEU A 65 2.07 -2.60 -8.87
N ASN A 66 2.40 -1.31 -8.83
CA ASN A 66 1.81 -0.29 -9.70
C ASN A 66 2.82 0.39 -10.63
N ARG A 67 3.96 -0.29 -10.86
CA ARG A 67 5.00 0.12 -11.82
C ARG A 67 5.69 1.45 -11.49
N MET A 68 5.73 1.83 -10.20
CA MET A 68 6.47 3.04 -9.78
C MET A 68 8.00 2.89 -9.92
N ASN A 69 8.50 1.66 -10.04
CA ASN A 69 9.94 1.38 -10.21
C ASN A 69 10.43 1.47 -11.66
N ASP A 70 9.55 1.56 -12.67
CA ASP A 70 9.90 1.47 -14.10
C ASP A 70 11.03 2.40 -14.57
N ARG A 71 11.14 3.60 -13.95
CA ARG A 71 12.16 4.59 -14.34
C ARG A 71 13.49 4.45 -13.59
N VAL A 72 13.53 3.64 -12.54
CA VAL A 72 14.67 3.59 -11.61
C VAL A 72 15.24 2.19 -11.43
N ALA A 73 14.51 1.15 -11.85
CA ALA A 73 14.89 -0.24 -11.69
C ALA A 73 14.36 -1.11 -12.84
N THR A 74 15.00 -2.26 -13.05
CA THR A 74 14.47 -3.34 -13.88
C THR A 74 13.66 -4.28 -13.01
N VAL A 75 12.40 -4.50 -13.36
CA VAL A 75 11.46 -5.38 -12.67
C VAL A 75 11.23 -6.60 -13.55
N ASN A 76 11.67 -7.76 -13.08
CA ASN A 76 11.48 -9.07 -13.72
C ASN A 76 10.42 -9.87 -12.97
N GLY A 77 9.84 -10.88 -13.64
CA GLY A 77 8.73 -11.67 -13.11
C GLY A 77 7.38 -11.13 -13.52
N GLU A 78 6.32 -11.68 -12.94
CA GLU A 78 4.95 -11.41 -13.35
C GLU A 78 4.17 -10.73 -12.22
N ILE A 79 3.27 -9.80 -12.57
CA ILE A 79 2.33 -9.15 -11.66
C ILE A 79 0.95 -9.31 -12.26
N TRP A 80 0.13 -10.16 -11.67
CA TRP A 80 -1.20 -10.50 -12.16
C TRP A 80 -2.29 -9.68 -11.47
N PHE A 81 -3.03 -8.92 -12.27
CA PHE A 81 -4.19 -8.15 -11.86
C PHE A 81 -5.30 -8.33 -12.89
N HIS A 82 -6.49 -8.75 -12.48
CA HIS A 82 -7.64 -9.06 -13.38
C HIS A 82 -7.28 -10.02 -14.54
N GLY A 83 -6.42 -11.01 -14.26
CA GLY A 83 -6.01 -11.99 -15.28
C GLY A 83 -5.02 -11.46 -16.32
N LEU A 84 -4.51 -10.23 -16.16
CA LEU A 84 -3.49 -9.62 -17.00
C LEU A 84 -2.17 -9.52 -16.24
N ASP A 85 -1.06 -9.85 -16.89
CA ASP A 85 0.27 -9.55 -16.39
C ASP A 85 0.58 -8.06 -16.64
N VAL A 86 0.44 -7.25 -15.58
CA VAL A 86 0.61 -5.80 -15.67
C VAL A 86 2.08 -5.35 -15.67
N ASN A 87 3.03 -6.28 -15.56
CA ASN A 87 4.46 -5.97 -15.69
C ASN A 87 4.91 -5.89 -17.18
N LYS A 88 4.02 -6.22 -18.13
CA LYS A 88 4.35 -6.17 -19.56
C LYS A 88 4.43 -4.74 -20.11
N PRO A 89 5.27 -4.51 -21.16
CA PRO A 89 5.50 -3.17 -21.71
C PRO A 89 4.26 -2.51 -22.34
N ASN A 90 3.30 -3.29 -22.84
CA ASN A 90 2.10 -2.82 -23.53
C ASN A 90 0.96 -2.35 -22.60
N ILE A 91 1.17 -2.39 -21.30
CA ILE A 91 0.17 -1.97 -20.31
C ILE A 91 0.12 -0.45 -20.22
N ASN A 92 -1.09 0.11 -20.24
CA ASN A 92 -1.32 1.52 -19.94
C ASN A 92 -1.14 1.77 -18.43
N VAL A 93 0.02 2.32 -18.08
CA VAL A 93 0.41 2.57 -16.67
C VAL A 93 -0.49 3.62 -15.99
N TYR A 94 -1.10 4.54 -16.74
CA TYR A 94 -2.03 5.52 -16.19
C TYR A 94 -3.32 4.84 -15.72
N GLU A 95 -3.89 3.98 -16.57
CA GLU A 95 -5.09 3.21 -16.22
C GLU A 95 -4.78 2.22 -15.08
N LEU A 96 -3.62 1.57 -15.10
CA LEU A 96 -3.20 0.70 -14.00
C LEU A 96 -3.18 1.44 -12.66
N ARG A 97 -2.62 2.65 -12.61
CA ARG A 97 -2.49 3.45 -11.38
C ARG A 97 -3.80 4.06 -10.88
N LYS A 98 -4.84 4.11 -11.70
CA LYS A 98 -6.20 4.42 -11.23
C LYS A 98 -6.75 3.25 -10.41
N ASN A 99 -6.52 2.02 -10.86
CA ASN A 99 -7.01 0.81 -10.19
C ASN A 99 -6.11 0.39 -9.01
N ILE A 100 -4.80 0.63 -9.11
CA ILE A 100 -3.82 0.35 -8.03
C ILE A 100 -3.23 1.67 -7.55
N GLY A 101 -3.96 2.32 -6.63
CA GLY A 101 -3.58 3.60 -6.03
C GLY A 101 -2.44 3.47 -5.03
N MET A 102 -1.73 4.58 -4.77
CA MET A 102 -0.62 4.58 -3.81
C MET A 102 -0.62 5.81 -2.91
N VAL A 103 -0.36 5.56 -1.62
CA VAL A 103 -0.10 6.59 -0.61
C VAL A 103 1.33 6.43 -0.12
N PHE A 104 2.09 7.52 -0.15
CA PHE A 104 3.51 7.52 0.18
C PHE A 104 3.75 7.75 1.67
N GLN A 105 4.93 7.38 2.13
CA GLN A 105 5.39 7.54 3.52
C GLN A 105 5.32 9.00 3.99
N ARG A 106 5.78 9.94 3.16
CA ARG A 106 5.64 11.37 3.44
C ARG A 106 4.40 11.90 2.75
N PRO A 107 3.53 12.62 3.46
CA PRO A 107 2.41 13.29 2.82
C PRO A 107 2.90 14.17 1.66
N ASN A 108 2.22 14.08 0.53
CA ASN A 108 2.57 14.81 -0.68
C ASN A 108 1.34 15.47 -1.32
N PRO A 109 0.58 16.30 -0.57
CA PRO A 109 -0.50 17.04 -1.17
C PRO A 109 0.04 17.98 -2.25
N PHE A 110 -0.74 18.15 -3.30
CA PHE A 110 -0.42 19.18 -4.31
C PHE A 110 -0.50 20.57 -3.68
N PRO A 111 0.32 21.56 -4.14
CA PRO A 111 0.25 22.95 -3.68
C PRO A 111 -1.02 23.64 -4.24
N LYS A 112 -2.17 23.09 -3.92
CA LYS A 112 -3.51 23.44 -4.34
C LYS A 112 -4.44 23.42 -3.14
N SER A 113 -5.72 23.76 -3.33
CA SER A 113 -6.72 23.65 -2.27
C SER A 113 -7.00 22.19 -1.90
N ILE A 114 -7.65 21.97 -0.74
CA ILE A 114 -8.11 20.66 -0.29
C ILE A 114 -9.01 20.03 -1.35
N ARG A 115 -10.00 20.78 -1.84
CA ARG A 115 -10.91 20.38 -2.92
C ARG A 115 -10.15 19.96 -4.17
N GLU A 116 -9.23 20.80 -4.64
CA GLU A 116 -8.49 20.53 -5.86
C GLU A 116 -7.57 19.32 -5.77
N ASN A 117 -7.05 18.98 -4.59
CA ASN A 117 -6.31 17.74 -4.39
C ASN A 117 -7.17 16.50 -4.71
N ILE A 118 -8.45 16.50 -4.33
CA ILE A 118 -9.37 15.38 -4.55
C ILE A 118 -9.77 15.29 -6.02
N VAL A 119 -10.17 16.42 -6.63
CA VAL A 119 -10.75 16.41 -7.98
C VAL A 119 -9.71 16.43 -9.09
N TYR A 120 -8.44 16.54 -8.79
CA TYR A 120 -7.36 16.74 -9.78
C TYR A 120 -7.34 15.66 -10.88
N ALA A 121 -7.31 14.39 -10.48
CA ALA A 121 -7.29 13.27 -11.42
C ALA A 121 -8.61 13.16 -12.20
N LEU A 122 -9.75 13.37 -11.54
CA LEU A 122 -11.07 13.32 -12.17
C LEU A 122 -11.24 14.38 -13.25
N LYS A 123 -10.76 15.61 -13.00
CA LYS A 123 -10.76 16.68 -14.01
C LYS A 123 -9.82 16.36 -15.16
N ALA A 124 -8.66 15.78 -14.90
CA ALA A 124 -7.74 15.34 -15.95
C ALA A 124 -8.34 14.25 -16.85
N ASP A 125 -9.25 13.43 -16.29
CA ASP A 125 -10.05 12.43 -17.02
C ASP A 125 -11.29 13.01 -17.72
N GLY A 126 -11.47 14.33 -17.68
CA GLY A 126 -12.57 15.03 -18.38
C GLY A 126 -13.86 15.18 -17.56
N GLN A 127 -13.86 14.85 -16.26
CA GLN A 127 -15.04 15.07 -15.42
C GLN A 127 -15.24 16.57 -15.16
N THR A 128 -16.37 17.11 -15.61
CA THR A 128 -16.68 18.56 -15.52
C THR A 128 -17.92 18.88 -14.69
N ASN A 129 -18.73 17.86 -14.37
CA ASN A 129 -19.95 18.06 -13.60
C ASN A 129 -19.62 18.48 -12.15
N LYS A 130 -19.90 19.72 -11.81
CA LYS A 130 -19.57 20.31 -10.51
C LYS A 130 -20.26 19.56 -9.36
N ALA A 131 -21.54 19.22 -9.51
CA ALA A 131 -22.31 18.56 -8.45
C ALA A 131 -21.76 17.16 -8.14
N GLU A 132 -21.35 16.41 -9.18
CA GLU A 132 -20.71 15.10 -9.00
C GLU A 132 -19.33 15.22 -8.35
N LEU A 133 -18.52 16.20 -8.78
CA LEU A 133 -17.22 16.47 -8.18
C LEU A 133 -17.35 16.85 -6.70
N ASP A 134 -18.32 17.70 -6.34
CA ASP A 134 -18.58 18.09 -4.95
C ASP A 134 -18.99 16.87 -4.10
N LYS A 135 -19.82 15.99 -4.63
CA LYS A 135 -20.21 14.72 -3.99
C LYS A 135 -18.99 13.82 -3.76
N ILE A 136 -18.13 13.65 -4.77
CA ILE A 136 -16.91 12.84 -4.64
C ILE A 136 -15.95 13.42 -3.61
N VAL A 137 -15.83 14.76 -3.55
CA VAL A 137 -15.02 15.45 -2.52
C VAL A 137 -15.52 15.09 -1.11
N GLU A 138 -16.81 15.22 -0.87
CA GLU A 138 -17.38 14.87 0.43
C GLU A 138 -17.20 13.39 0.76
N GLU A 139 -17.57 12.49 -0.15
CA GLU A 139 -17.47 11.04 0.04
C GLU A 139 -16.03 10.62 0.35
N SER A 140 -15.04 11.12 -0.41
CA SER A 140 -13.63 10.79 -0.24
C SER A 140 -13.06 11.31 1.08
N LEU A 141 -13.43 12.55 1.47
CA LEU A 141 -12.99 13.13 2.75
C LEU A 141 -13.65 12.45 3.95
N ARG A 142 -14.91 12.01 3.83
CA ARG A 142 -15.58 11.20 4.86
C ARG A 142 -14.92 9.82 4.99
N ALA A 143 -14.65 9.15 3.86
CA ALA A 143 -13.98 7.87 3.84
C ALA A 143 -12.57 7.93 4.47
N ALA A 144 -11.87 9.05 4.36
CA ALA A 144 -10.58 9.30 4.99
C ALA A 144 -10.69 9.89 6.41
N ALA A 145 -11.88 9.94 7.03
CA ALA A 145 -12.16 10.55 8.34
C ALA A 145 -11.61 11.98 8.48
N LEU A 146 -11.71 12.79 7.43
CA LEU A 146 -11.17 14.15 7.37
C LEU A 146 -12.26 15.21 7.18
N TRP A 147 -13.46 14.84 6.72
CA TRP A 147 -14.54 15.77 6.36
C TRP A 147 -14.86 16.80 7.44
N ASP A 148 -15.14 16.36 8.66
CA ASP A 148 -15.56 17.23 9.74
C ASP A 148 -14.49 18.24 10.18
N GLU A 149 -13.23 17.96 9.89
CA GLU A 149 -12.09 18.84 10.19
C GLU A 149 -11.87 19.90 9.09
N VAL A 150 -12.40 19.68 7.85
CA VAL A 150 -12.03 20.53 6.70
C VAL A 150 -13.23 21.04 5.89
N LYS A 151 -14.47 20.61 6.13
CA LYS A 151 -15.65 20.96 5.33
C LYS A 151 -15.86 22.47 5.13
N ASP A 152 -15.51 23.30 6.14
CA ASP A 152 -15.68 24.76 6.09
C ASP A 152 -14.46 25.50 5.48
N LYS A 153 -13.45 24.75 5.01
CA LYS A 153 -12.20 25.30 4.47
C LYS A 153 -11.66 24.57 3.24
N LEU A 154 -12.56 23.96 2.45
CA LEU A 154 -12.19 23.13 1.28
C LEU A 154 -11.36 23.88 0.23
N ASP A 155 -11.55 25.20 0.12
CA ASP A 155 -10.83 26.05 -0.84
C ASP A 155 -9.53 26.63 -0.26
N LYS A 156 -9.18 26.31 0.99
CA LYS A 156 -7.89 26.66 1.58
C LYS A 156 -6.78 25.74 1.11
N SER A 157 -5.53 26.23 1.20
CA SER A 157 -4.35 25.46 0.81
C SER A 157 -4.23 24.16 1.60
N ALA A 158 -4.01 23.06 0.89
CA ALA A 158 -3.76 21.76 1.49
C ALA A 158 -2.45 21.72 2.31
N LEU A 159 -1.49 22.59 1.97
CA LEU A 159 -0.21 22.68 2.70
C LEU A 159 -0.35 23.31 4.09
N ALA A 160 -1.48 23.96 4.39
CA ALA A 160 -1.77 24.52 5.71
C ALA A 160 -2.34 23.48 6.70
N LEU A 161 -2.60 22.26 6.26
CA LEU A 161 -3.05 21.17 7.10
C LEU A 161 -1.92 20.60 7.96
N SER A 162 -2.26 20.01 9.12
CA SER A 162 -1.29 19.23 9.91
C SER A 162 -0.80 18.00 9.15
N GLY A 163 0.34 17.41 9.55
CA GLY A 163 0.89 16.23 8.89
C GLY A 163 -0.12 15.08 8.81
N GLY A 164 -0.83 14.79 9.89
CA GLY A 164 -1.89 13.77 9.91
C GLY A 164 -3.08 14.10 9.00
N GLN A 165 -3.48 15.36 8.94
CA GLN A 165 -4.53 15.81 8.01
C GLN A 165 -4.07 15.71 6.55
N GLN A 166 -2.81 16.08 6.26
CA GLN A 166 -2.23 15.93 4.92
C GLN A 166 -2.18 14.47 4.49
N GLN A 167 -1.81 13.55 5.39
CA GLN A 167 -1.77 12.12 5.08
C GLN A 167 -3.18 11.59 4.78
N ARG A 168 -4.18 11.93 5.59
CA ARG A 168 -5.58 11.56 5.32
C ARG A 168 -6.11 12.21 4.05
N LEU A 169 -5.68 13.43 3.70
CA LEU A 169 -6.00 14.04 2.40
C LEU A 169 -5.39 13.25 1.23
N CYS A 170 -4.15 12.76 1.36
CA CYS A 170 -3.53 11.91 0.32
C CYS A 170 -4.29 10.59 0.16
N ILE A 171 -4.82 10.01 1.25
CA ILE A 171 -5.70 8.84 1.18
C ILE A 171 -7.02 9.21 0.48
N ALA A 172 -7.68 10.30 0.88
CA ALA A 172 -8.90 10.77 0.24
C ALA A 172 -8.71 10.99 -1.27
N ARG A 173 -7.59 11.61 -1.66
CA ARG A 173 -7.19 11.77 -3.07
C ARG A 173 -7.07 10.45 -3.80
N ALA A 174 -6.45 9.45 -3.19
CA ALA A 174 -6.32 8.13 -3.78
C ALA A 174 -7.68 7.43 -3.93
N LEU A 175 -8.57 7.58 -2.94
CA LEU A 175 -9.91 6.98 -2.94
C LEU A 175 -10.87 7.66 -3.95
N ALA A 176 -10.65 8.91 -4.31
CA ALA A 176 -11.53 9.67 -5.22
C ALA A 176 -11.66 9.03 -6.61
N VAL A 177 -10.62 8.35 -7.07
CA VAL A 177 -10.63 7.60 -8.34
C VAL A 177 -11.19 6.18 -8.20
N LYS A 178 -11.64 5.78 -7.00
CA LYS A 178 -12.23 4.47 -6.68
C LYS A 178 -11.33 3.29 -7.07
N PRO A 179 -10.09 3.21 -6.56
CA PRO A 179 -9.18 2.12 -6.87
C PRO A 179 -9.73 0.79 -6.32
N GLU A 180 -9.27 -0.33 -6.83
CA GLU A 180 -9.55 -1.66 -6.26
C GLU A 180 -8.48 -2.06 -5.24
N VAL A 181 -7.23 -1.62 -5.49
CA VAL A 181 -6.09 -1.86 -4.60
C VAL A 181 -5.50 -0.54 -4.11
N LEU A 182 -5.24 -0.45 -2.82
CA LEU A 182 -4.56 0.69 -2.20
C LEU A 182 -3.22 0.25 -1.60
N LEU A 183 -2.15 0.77 -2.16
CA LEU A 183 -0.78 0.56 -1.67
C LEU A 183 -0.41 1.65 -0.67
N LEU A 184 0.08 1.27 0.50
CA LEU A 184 0.40 2.17 1.60
C LEU A 184 1.86 1.97 2.03
N ASP A 185 2.72 2.92 1.72
CA ASP A 185 4.14 2.86 2.08
C ASP A 185 4.36 3.60 3.39
N GLU A 186 4.42 2.89 4.52
CA GLU A 186 4.61 3.41 5.88
C GLU A 186 3.70 4.61 6.23
N PRO A 187 2.37 4.54 6.05
CA PRO A 187 1.48 5.70 6.06
C PRO A 187 1.38 6.41 7.43
N ALA A 188 1.82 5.78 8.51
CA ALA A 188 1.76 6.33 9.87
C ALA A 188 3.13 6.78 10.42
N SER A 189 4.23 6.58 9.68
CA SER A 189 5.60 6.74 10.22
C SER A 189 5.94 8.16 10.71
N ALA A 190 5.27 9.17 10.16
CA ALA A 190 5.50 10.59 10.50
C ALA A 190 4.34 11.19 11.31
N LEU A 191 3.42 10.36 11.84
CA LEU A 191 2.23 10.82 12.55
C LEU A 191 2.39 10.69 14.06
N ASP A 192 1.74 11.60 14.78
CA ASP A 192 1.55 11.49 16.22
C ASP A 192 0.60 10.32 16.57
N PRO A 193 0.57 9.85 17.84
CA PRO A 193 -0.23 8.71 18.24
C PRO A 193 -1.74 8.87 17.98
N VAL A 194 -2.29 10.07 18.14
CA VAL A 194 -3.73 10.34 17.90
C VAL A 194 -4.05 10.25 16.41
N SER A 195 -3.21 10.86 15.58
CA SER A 195 -3.35 10.79 14.12
C SER A 195 -3.15 9.36 13.60
N THR A 196 -2.24 8.61 14.19
CA THR A 196 -2.01 7.18 13.88
C THR A 196 -3.26 6.35 14.19
N SER A 197 -3.87 6.52 15.36
CA SER A 197 -5.10 5.82 15.73
C SER A 197 -6.24 6.12 14.75
N LYS A 198 -6.47 7.39 14.42
CA LYS A 198 -7.48 7.80 13.43
C LYS A 198 -7.22 7.17 12.05
N LEU A 199 -5.95 7.09 11.63
CA LEU A 199 -5.58 6.45 10.40
C LEU A 199 -5.88 4.94 10.42
N GLU A 200 -5.50 4.24 11.50
CA GLU A 200 -5.77 2.81 11.67
C GLU A 200 -7.26 2.50 11.62
N ASP A 201 -8.09 3.29 12.31
CA ASP A 201 -9.55 3.15 12.29
C ASP A 201 -10.12 3.39 10.89
N THR A 202 -9.58 4.39 10.17
CA THR A 202 -9.93 4.65 8.76
C THR A 202 -9.61 3.43 7.88
N LEU A 203 -8.42 2.85 7.99
CA LEU A 203 -8.03 1.69 7.19
C LEU A 203 -8.90 0.46 7.51
N LYS A 204 -9.23 0.22 8.79
CA LYS A 204 -10.16 -0.85 9.18
C LYS A 204 -11.55 -0.69 8.55
N GLN A 205 -12.08 0.53 8.49
CA GLN A 205 -13.38 0.81 7.85
C GLN A 205 -13.33 0.60 6.33
N LEU A 206 -12.22 0.97 5.69
CA LEU A 206 -12.01 0.80 4.26
C LEU A 206 -11.82 -0.66 3.82
N ARG A 207 -11.40 -1.54 4.73
CA ARG A 207 -11.09 -2.94 4.47
C ARG A 207 -12.21 -3.69 3.74
N SER A 208 -13.47 -3.42 4.04
CA SER A 208 -14.62 -4.09 3.41
C SER A 208 -14.80 -3.75 1.93
N LYS A 209 -14.15 -2.69 1.45
CA LYS A 209 -14.32 -2.15 0.10
C LYS A 209 -13.06 -2.20 -0.75
N TYR A 210 -11.89 -2.21 -0.13
CA TYR A 210 -10.60 -2.08 -0.80
C TYR A 210 -9.64 -3.19 -0.37
N THR A 211 -8.89 -3.70 -1.32
CA THR A 211 -7.72 -4.55 -1.03
C THR A 211 -6.55 -3.63 -0.69
N MET A 212 -5.94 -3.82 0.48
CA MET A 212 -4.86 -2.95 0.93
C MET A 212 -3.58 -3.72 1.19
N ILE A 213 -2.46 -3.19 0.68
CA ILE A 213 -1.12 -3.73 0.92
C ILE A 213 -0.31 -2.63 1.57
N MET A 214 0.15 -2.84 2.80
CA MET A 214 0.78 -1.82 3.62
C MET A 214 2.17 -2.24 4.06
N VAL A 215 3.17 -1.42 3.78
CA VAL A 215 4.49 -1.52 4.43
C VAL A 215 4.41 -0.85 5.79
N THR A 216 4.89 -1.51 6.83
CA THR A 216 5.09 -0.92 8.14
C THR A 216 6.29 -1.55 8.85
N HIS A 217 7.01 -0.74 9.63
CA HIS A 217 8.02 -1.21 10.56
C HIS A 217 7.46 -1.35 11.99
N ASN A 218 6.20 -0.95 12.22
CA ASN A 218 5.54 -1.07 13.50
C ASN A 218 4.77 -2.41 13.57
N MET A 219 5.35 -3.39 14.27
CA MET A 219 4.77 -4.73 14.43
C MET A 219 3.43 -4.69 15.15
N GLN A 220 3.26 -3.80 16.13
CA GLN A 220 1.98 -3.66 16.83
C GLN A 220 0.89 -3.14 15.90
N GLN A 221 1.21 -2.21 14.99
CA GLN A 221 0.28 -1.75 13.97
C GLN A 221 -0.12 -2.90 13.03
N ALA A 222 0.86 -3.64 12.48
CA ALA A 222 0.59 -4.81 11.65
C ALA A 222 -0.35 -5.80 12.36
N SER A 223 -0.03 -6.16 13.61
CA SER A 223 -0.84 -7.09 14.41
C SER A 223 -2.28 -6.62 14.63
N ARG A 224 -2.50 -5.31 14.79
CA ARG A 224 -3.85 -4.77 15.09
C ARG A 224 -4.77 -4.63 13.88
N ILE A 225 -4.21 -4.36 12.70
CA ILE A 225 -5.04 -3.94 11.56
C ILE A 225 -4.98 -4.86 10.35
N SER A 226 -3.98 -5.73 10.21
CA SER A 226 -3.86 -6.59 9.03
C SER A 226 -4.46 -7.97 9.23
N ASP A 227 -4.96 -8.55 8.13
CA ASP A 227 -5.49 -9.91 8.06
C ASP A 227 -4.36 -10.91 7.80
N TYR A 228 -3.44 -10.51 6.93
CA TYR A 228 -2.26 -11.28 6.54
C TYR A 228 -1.00 -10.46 6.73
N THR A 229 0.10 -11.14 6.99
CA THR A 229 1.41 -10.50 7.16
C THR A 229 2.46 -11.27 6.38
N ALA A 230 3.25 -10.55 5.57
CA ALA A 230 4.42 -11.06 4.87
C ALA A 230 5.70 -10.50 5.50
N PHE A 231 6.59 -11.38 5.92
CA PHE A 231 7.89 -11.01 6.46
C PHE A 231 8.97 -11.05 5.37
N PHE A 232 9.66 -9.93 5.22
CA PHE A 232 10.76 -9.73 4.27
C PHE A 232 12.10 -9.67 4.99
N HIS A 233 13.08 -10.42 4.50
CA HIS A 233 14.46 -10.39 4.98
C HIS A 233 15.46 -10.43 3.82
N LEU A 234 16.40 -9.49 3.75
CA LEU A 234 17.46 -9.40 2.74
C LEU A 234 16.96 -9.57 1.29
N GLY A 235 15.80 -8.99 0.98
CA GLY A 235 15.20 -9.04 -0.35
C GLY A 235 14.37 -10.30 -0.64
N HIS A 236 14.23 -11.21 0.31
CA HIS A 236 13.43 -12.42 0.18
C HIS A 236 12.15 -12.35 0.99
N VAL A 237 11.09 -12.98 0.51
CA VAL A 237 9.89 -13.29 1.31
C VAL A 237 10.20 -14.55 2.12
N ILE A 238 10.25 -14.42 3.42
CA ILE A 238 10.58 -15.54 4.32
C ILE A 238 9.33 -16.28 4.74
N GLU A 239 8.28 -15.52 5.10
CA GLU A 239 7.02 -16.10 5.55
C GLU A 239 5.85 -15.20 5.18
N TYR A 240 4.73 -15.81 4.77
CA TYR A 240 3.46 -15.12 4.52
C TYR A 240 2.32 -15.97 5.02
N ASN A 241 1.56 -15.49 6.00
CA ASN A 241 0.46 -16.21 6.61
C ASN A 241 -0.60 -15.24 7.19
N ALA A 242 -1.65 -15.79 7.81
CA ALA A 242 -2.56 -14.99 8.63
C ALA A 242 -1.76 -14.24 9.71
N THR A 243 -2.12 -12.99 9.96
CA THR A 243 -1.39 -12.13 10.90
C THR A 243 -1.29 -12.78 12.29
N ALA A 244 -2.38 -13.39 12.77
CA ALA A 244 -2.35 -14.08 14.05
C ALA A 244 -1.27 -15.16 14.08
N ASP A 245 -1.14 -15.99 13.03
CA ASP A 245 -0.15 -17.07 12.96
C ASP A 245 1.28 -16.51 12.96
N ILE A 246 1.54 -15.45 12.18
CA ILE A 246 2.87 -14.81 12.15
C ILE A 246 3.30 -14.32 13.52
N PHE A 247 2.40 -13.73 14.30
CA PHE A 247 2.75 -13.11 15.59
C PHE A 247 2.68 -14.08 16.78
N THR A 248 2.02 -15.22 16.67
CA THR A 248 1.86 -16.19 17.78
C THR A 248 2.58 -17.51 17.55
N ASN A 249 2.68 -17.98 16.33
CA ASN A 249 3.26 -19.28 15.98
C ASN A 249 3.91 -19.24 14.58
N PRO A 250 4.95 -18.41 14.37
CA PRO A 250 5.66 -18.32 13.09
C PRO A 250 6.30 -19.66 12.74
N LYS A 251 6.32 -20.00 11.45
CA LYS A 251 6.90 -21.27 10.96
C LYS A 251 8.40 -21.17 10.73
N GLY A 252 8.87 -19.98 10.41
CA GLY A 252 10.30 -19.73 10.13
C GLY A 252 11.02 -19.25 11.39
N LYS A 253 12.16 -19.87 11.73
CA LYS A 253 12.99 -19.43 12.86
C LYS A 253 13.40 -17.95 12.74
N ILE A 254 13.76 -17.51 11.53
CA ILE A 254 14.12 -16.10 11.27
C ILE A 254 12.92 -15.16 11.53
N THR A 255 11.69 -15.60 11.21
CA THR A 255 10.47 -14.85 11.52
C THR A 255 10.28 -14.74 13.02
N GLU A 256 10.46 -15.85 13.75
CA GLU A 256 10.35 -15.89 15.22
C GLU A 256 11.35 -14.93 15.89
N GLU A 257 12.63 -15.00 15.52
CA GLU A 257 13.68 -14.12 16.02
C GLU A 257 13.36 -12.64 15.76
N TYR A 258 12.83 -12.32 14.57
CA TYR A 258 12.41 -10.95 14.22
C TYR A 258 11.26 -10.46 15.10
N ILE A 259 10.21 -11.29 15.29
CA ILE A 259 9.03 -10.93 16.10
C ILE A 259 9.40 -10.76 17.58
N GLN A 260 10.31 -11.58 18.10
CA GLN A 260 10.79 -11.51 19.48
C GLN A 260 11.77 -10.36 19.74
N GLY A 261 12.17 -9.61 18.70
CA GLY A 261 13.17 -8.55 18.81
C GLY A 261 14.59 -9.04 19.05
N SER A 262 14.85 -10.33 18.86
CA SER A 262 16.16 -10.98 19.05
C SER A 262 17.03 -10.90 17.79
N PHE A 263 16.63 -10.10 16.83
CA PHE A 263 17.25 -9.95 15.52
C PHE A 263 18.43 -8.97 15.63
N GLY A 264 19.66 -9.49 15.69
CA GLY A 264 20.90 -8.74 15.76
C GLY A 264 22.03 -9.45 15.02
#